data_e87c481d9ec500ab90063f320447cec7
#
_entry.id   e87c481d9ec500ab90063f320447cec7
#
_cell.length_a   1.000
_cell.length_b   1.000
_cell.length_c   1.000
_cell.angle_alpha   90.00
_cell.angle_beta   90.00
_cell.angle_gamma   90.00
#
_symmetry.space_group_name_H-M   'P 1'
#
loop_
_entity.id
_entity.type
_entity.pdbx_description
1 polymer ?
#
loop_
_entity_poly.entity_id
_entity_poly.type
_entity_poly.pdbx_seq_one_letter_code
_entity_poly.pdbx_strand_id
1 'polypeptide(L)'
;MRQGINSIANREGAELSKVYCVGNILTDNLRHSHNAIEAAGAETSKDVLEPLGLVTSDGNESGAKPRYIVFTLNRKALLADRDNLLAMLTGMLKACGDTPVIAPLRNPAVETITSLGLHRGLDLHNFHIVNPLGYLPFAYLTKHALGIITDSGNVAEEATFNQVPCITLNSYTEHYETVKVGSNVLVGEEPSRLAEAVGDMVAGRWKSCGLPEQWDGRTGERIVKILES
;
A
#
# COMPACT_ATOMS: atom_id res chain seq x y z
N MET A 1 -2.45 23.16 5.08
CA MET A 1 -1.38 22.36 4.40
C MET A 1 -0.26 23.19 3.82
N ARG A 2 -0.53 24.24 3.03
CA ARG A 2 0.52 25.20 2.54
C ARG A 2 1.46 25.72 3.64
N GLN A 3 0.96 25.95 4.85
CA GLN A 3 1.78 26.46 5.97
C GLN A 3 2.86 25.47 6.45
N GLY A 4 2.64 24.17 6.39
CA GLY A 4 3.60 23.16 6.86
C GLY A 4 4.80 23.03 5.92
N ILE A 5 4.56 22.87 4.62
CA ILE A 5 5.62 22.73 3.59
C ILE A 5 6.42 24.02 3.48
N ASN A 6 5.75 25.17 3.42
CA ASN A 6 6.40 26.47 3.38
C ASN A 6 7.24 26.74 4.64
N SER A 7 6.80 26.27 5.81
CA SER A 7 7.57 26.46 7.04
C SER A 7 8.85 25.61 7.07
N ILE A 8 8.82 24.39 6.53
CA ILE A 8 9.99 23.53 6.42
C ILE A 8 10.96 24.11 5.39
N ALA A 9 10.49 24.43 4.19
CA ALA A 9 11.33 25.01 3.15
C ALA A 9 12.01 26.31 3.59
N ASN A 10 11.28 27.20 4.29
CA ASN A 10 11.83 28.43 4.84
C ASN A 10 12.89 28.16 5.91
N ARG A 11 12.65 27.18 6.80
CA ARG A 11 13.61 26.80 7.84
C ARG A 11 14.90 26.21 7.26
N GLU A 12 14.80 25.53 6.11
CA GLU A 12 15.93 25.03 5.34
C GLU A 12 16.60 26.11 4.43
N GLY A 13 16.16 27.37 4.55
CA GLY A 13 16.76 28.49 3.86
C GLY A 13 16.20 28.79 2.47
N ALA A 14 15.09 28.17 2.07
CA ALA A 14 14.48 28.48 0.78
C ALA A 14 13.75 29.83 0.82
N GLU A 15 13.89 30.62 -0.25
CA GLU A 15 13.15 31.86 -0.47
C GLU A 15 11.69 31.51 -0.81
N LEU A 16 10.75 31.90 0.06
CA LEU A 16 9.33 31.49 -0.04
C LEU A 16 8.66 31.91 -1.37
N SER A 17 9.12 32.99 -1.97
CA SER A 17 8.65 33.44 -3.29
C SER A 17 8.96 32.44 -4.43
N LYS A 18 9.92 31.54 -4.20
CA LYS A 18 10.35 30.50 -5.14
C LYS A 18 9.87 29.09 -4.77
N VAL A 19 9.03 28.97 -3.73
CA VAL A 19 8.49 27.69 -3.26
C VAL A 19 7.05 27.54 -3.72
N TYR A 20 6.81 26.57 -4.60
CA TYR A 20 5.49 26.29 -5.17
C TYR A 20 4.99 24.91 -4.73
N CYS A 21 3.81 24.87 -4.10
CA CYS A 21 3.13 23.61 -3.82
C CYS A 21 2.33 23.22 -5.06
N VAL A 22 2.76 22.17 -5.74
CA VAL A 22 2.18 21.76 -7.04
C VAL A 22 1.40 20.44 -6.98
N GLY A 23 1.46 19.73 -5.85
CA GLY A 23 0.83 18.42 -5.66
C GLY A 23 1.87 17.29 -5.63
N ASN A 24 1.43 16.08 -6.01
CA ASN A 24 2.27 14.89 -6.04
C ASN A 24 2.33 14.31 -7.46
N ILE A 25 3.50 14.34 -8.08
CA ILE A 25 3.70 13.87 -9.47
C ILE A 25 3.44 12.35 -9.63
N LEU A 26 3.56 11.56 -8.57
CA LEU A 26 3.24 10.14 -8.63
C LEU A 26 1.77 9.91 -8.97
N THR A 27 0.87 10.77 -8.51
CA THR A 27 -0.57 10.67 -8.80
C THR A 27 -0.91 10.96 -10.27
N ASP A 28 -0.07 11.72 -10.97
CA ASP A 28 -0.22 11.98 -12.40
C ASP A 28 -0.06 10.68 -13.20
N ASN A 29 0.90 9.83 -12.81
CA ASN A 29 1.10 8.52 -13.44
C ASN A 29 -0.11 7.60 -13.23
N LEU A 30 -0.67 7.55 -12.02
CA LEU A 30 -1.85 6.75 -11.72
C LEU A 30 -3.06 7.20 -12.55
N ARG A 31 -3.27 8.50 -12.63
CA ARG A 31 -4.34 9.08 -13.46
C ARG A 31 -4.14 8.79 -14.94
N HIS A 32 -2.92 9.02 -15.45
CA HIS A 32 -2.58 8.80 -16.86
C HIS A 32 -2.70 7.32 -17.24
N SER A 33 -2.24 6.42 -16.37
CA SER A 33 -2.23 4.98 -16.60
C SER A 33 -3.55 4.30 -16.23
N HIS A 34 -4.58 5.01 -15.81
CA HIS A 34 -5.84 4.45 -15.31
C HIS A 34 -6.42 3.36 -16.23
N ASN A 35 -6.58 3.65 -17.52
CA ASN A 35 -7.14 2.69 -18.47
C ASN A 35 -6.23 1.48 -18.69
N ALA A 36 -4.92 1.67 -18.68
CA ALA A 36 -3.96 0.58 -18.80
C ALA A 36 -3.95 -0.32 -17.55
N ILE A 37 -4.10 0.28 -16.36
CA ILE A 37 -4.22 -0.46 -15.09
C ILE A 37 -5.49 -1.32 -15.12
N GLU A 38 -6.64 -0.77 -15.52
CA GLU A 38 -7.88 -1.55 -15.61
C GLU A 38 -7.82 -2.64 -16.70
N ALA A 39 -7.18 -2.36 -17.83
CA ALA A 39 -6.98 -3.36 -18.88
C ALA A 39 -6.09 -4.52 -18.44
N ALA A 40 -5.12 -4.28 -17.54
CA ALA A 40 -4.28 -5.34 -16.96
C ALA A 40 -5.06 -6.24 -15.98
N GLY A 41 -6.29 -5.88 -15.62
CA GLY A 41 -7.10 -6.60 -14.64
C GLY A 41 -7.42 -8.04 -15.05
N ALA A 42 -7.73 -8.28 -16.32
CA ALA A 42 -8.05 -9.63 -16.80
C ALA A 42 -6.86 -10.59 -16.65
N GLU A 43 -5.66 -10.16 -17.07
CA GLU A 43 -4.42 -10.95 -16.92
C GLU A 43 -4.05 -11.11 -15.44
N THR A 44 -4.13 -10.04 -14.65
CA THR A 44 -3.84 -10.08 -13.21
C THR A 44 -4.79 -11.03 -12.48
N SER A 45 -6.07 -11.02 -12.83
CA SER A 45 -7.07 -11.93 -12.26
C SER A 45 -6.72 -13.37 -12.59
N LYS A 46 -6.44 -13.68 -13.85
CA LYS A 46 -6.06 -15.01 -14.34
C LYS A 46 -4.77 -15.53 -13.69
N ASP A 47 -3.74 -14.70 -13.61
CA ASP A 47 -2.41 -15.13 -13.20
C ASP A 47 -2.23 -15.13 -11.66
N VAL A 48 -3.00 -14.29 -10.94
CA VAL A 48 -2.82 -14.11 -9.49
C VAL A 48 -4.05 -14.53 -8.70
N LEU A 49 -5.25 -14.12 -9.09
CA LEU A 49 -6.45 -14.31 -8.25
C LEU A 49 -7.13 -15.66 -8.48
N GLU A 50 -7.26 -16.11 -9.73
CA GLU A 50 -7.88 -17.41 -10.06
C GLU A 50 -7.16 -18.60 -9.45
N PRO A 51 -5.80 -18.69 -9.49
CA PRO A 51 -5.08 -19.81 -8.87
C PRO A 51 -5.29 -19.89 -7.35
N LEU A 52 -5.69 -18.78 -6.72
CA LEU A 52 -6.00 -18.69 -5.29
C LEU A 52 -7.50 -18.90 -4.99
N GLY A 53 -8.31 -19.18 -6.01
CA GLY A 53 -9.76 -19.34 -5.84
C GLY A 53 -10.51 -18.04 -5.50
N LEU A 54 -9.90 -16.88 -5.75
CA LEU A 54 -10.46 -15.57 -5.41
C LEU A 54 -11.37 -14.99 -6.50
N VAL A 55 -11.34 -15.56 -7.70
CA VAL A 55 -12.25 -15.25 -8.81
C VAL A 55 -12.72 -16.55 -9.41
N THR A 56 -14.03 -16.71 -9.62
CA THR A 56 -14.55 -17.84 -10.38
C THR A 56 -14.56 -17.49 -11.85
N SER A 57 -14.09 -18.41 -12.70
CA SER A 57 -14.07 -18.31 -14.18
C SER A 57 -15.45 -18.10 -14.81
N ASP A 58 -16.53 -18.27 -14.04
CA ASP A 58 -17.91 -18.23 -14.49
C ASP A 58 -18.62 -16.88 -14.24
N GLY A 59 -17.84 -15.80 -14.04
CA GLY A 59 -18.40 -14.47 -13.84
C GLY A 59 -19.39 -14.45 -12.68
N ASN A 60 -18.88 -14.33 -11.48
CA ASN A 60 -19.69 -14.39 -10.26
C ASN A 60 -20.90 -13.45 -10.35
N GLU A 61 -22.09 -13.99 -10.56
CA GLU A 61 -23.35 -13.24 -10.62
C GLU A 61 -23.67 -12.48 -9.33
N SER A 62 -22.92 -12.76 -8.24
CA SER A 62 -23.09 -12.06 -6.97
C SER A 62 -22.53 -10.64 -6.94
N GLY A 63 -21.74 -10.21 -7.95
CA GLY A 63 -21.17 -8.86 -8.01
C GLY A 63 -20.22 -8.49 -6.87
N ALA A 64 -19.92 -9.42 -5.96
CA ALA A 64 -19.02 -9.18 -4.85
C ALA A 64 -17.57 -9.18 -5.35
N LYS A 65 -16.87 -8.07 -5.14
CA LYS A 65 -15.43 -7.97 -5.43
C LYS A 65 -14.66 -8.95 -4.53
N PRO A 66 -13.59 -9.59 -5.04
CA PRO A 66 -12.74 -10.45 -4.22
C PRO A 66 -12.17 -9.64 -3.05
N ARG A 67 -12.24 -10.20 -1.85
CA ARG A 67 -11.71 -9.56 -0.64
C ARG A 67 -10.36 -10.18 -0.32
N TYR A 68 -9.29 -9.41 -0.49
CA TYR A 68 -7.93 -9.80 -0.17
C TYR A 68 -7.14 -8.61 0.34
N ILE A 69 -6.06 -8.87 1.07
CA ILE A 69 -5.09 -7.88 1.52
C ILE A 69 -3.81 -8.06 0.70
N VAL A 70 -3.20 -6.97 0.25
CA VAL A 70 -1.87 -7.00 -0.38
C VAL A 70 -0.80 -6.72 0.67
N PHE A 71 0.23 -7.59 0.73
CA PHE A 71 1.35 -7.43 1.64
C PHE A 71 2.66 -7.27 0.88
N THR A 72 3.45 -6.24 1.20
CA THR A 72 4.81 -6.06 0.66
C THR A 72 5.82 -5.78 1.76
N LEU A 73 7.02 -6.32 1.62
CA LEU A 73 8.11 -6.15 2.59
C LEU A 73 9.46 -6.20 1.89
N ASN A 74 10.25 -5.14 2.02
CA ASN A 74 11.57 -5.02 1.42
C ASN A 74 12.66 -4.51 2.40
N ARG A 75 12.27 -3.95 3.56
CA ARG A 75 13.22 -3.38 4.52
C ARG A 75 14.11 -4.43 5.15
N LYS A 76 15.41 -4.28 4.94
CA LYS A 76 16.43 -5.19 5.48
C LYS A 76 16.39 -5.27 7.00
N ALA A 77 16.14 -4.17 7.69
CA ALA A 77 16.06 -4.14 9.15
C ALA A 77 14.94 -5.04 9.68
N LEU A 78 13.72 -4.95 9.10
CA LEU A 78 12.59 -5.82 9.45
C LEU A 78 12.87 -7.29 9.16
N LEU A 79 13.51 -7.59 8.03
CA LEU A 79 13.87 -8.97 7.66
C LEU A 79 14.97 -9.55 8.56
N ALA A 80 15.81 -8.70 9.13
CA ALA A 80 16.91 -9.13 10.02
C ALA A 80 16.41 -9.49 11.43
N ASP A 81 15.40 -8.79 11.95
CA ASP A 81 14.78 -9.08 13.25
C ASP A 81 13.70 -10.16 13.11
N ARG A 82 14.14 -11.40 13.03
CA ARG A 82 13.28 -12.57 12.78
C ARG A 82 12.27 -12.84 13.91
N ASP A 83 12.61 -12.52 15.15
CA ASP A 83 11.72 -12.75 16.29
C ASP A 83 10.57 -11.74 16.27
N ASN A 84 10.86 -10.47 16.04
CA ASN A 84 9.84 -9.45 15.89
C ASN A 84 8.99 -9.66 14.63
N LEU A 85 9.62 -10.00 13.50
CA LEU A 85 8.90 -10.29 12.26
C LEU A 85 7.93 -11.47 12.44
N LEU A 86 8.36 -12.54 13.14
CA LEU A 86 7.49 -13.66 13.46
C LEU A 86 6.28 -13.22 14.29
N ALA A 87 6.51 -12.42 15.33
CA ALA A 87 5.42 -11.90 16.17
C ALA A 87 4.46 -11.01 15.37
N MET A 88 4.98 -10.12 14.51
CA MET A 88 4.20 -9.25 13.62
C MET A 88 3.33 -10.07 12.67
N LEU A 89 3.93 -11.03 11.94
CA LEU A 89 3.20 -11.86 10.97
C LEU A 89 2.18 -12.76 11.65
N THR A 90 2.51 -13.35 12.80
CA THR A 90 1.56 -14.18 13.56
C THR A 90 0.34 -13.38 14.00
N GLY A 91 0.54 -12.19 14.58
CA GLY A 91 -0.55 -11.30 14.98
C GLY A 91 -1.38 -10.80 13.80
N MET A 92 -0.72 -10.42 12.72
CA MET A 92 -1.34 -9.99 11.48
C MET A 92 -2.24 -11.09 10.87
N LEU A 93 -1.71 -12.29 10.67
CA LEU A 93 -2.45 -13.40 10.05
C LEU A 93 -3.63 -13.83 10.90
N LYS A 94 -3.47 -13.87 12.22
CA LYS A 94 -4.59 -14.10 13.13
C LYS A 94 -5.68 -13.04 12.99
N ALA A 95 -5.33 -11.78 12.83
CA ALA A 95 -6.27 -10.68 12.65
C ALA A 95 -6.93 -10.67 11.26
N CYS A 96 -6.26 -11.20 10.22
CA CYS A 96 -6.84 -11.39 8.90
C CYS A 96 -7.99 -12.41 8.89
N GLY A 97 -7.98 -13.38 9.80
CA GLY A 97 -8.94 -14.50 9.80
C GLY A 97 -8.92 -15.22 8.45
N ASP A 98 -10.08 -15.37 7.84
CA ASP A 98 -10.24 -16.02 6.52
C ASP A 98 -9.93 -15.09 5.33
N THR A 99 -9.55 -13.82 5.57
CA THR A 99 -9.20 -12.89 4.50
C THR A 99 -7.81 -13.23 3.95
N PRO A 100 -7.69 -13.66 2.68
CA PRO A 100 -6.41 -14.04 2.12
C PRO A 100 -5.46 -12.85 1.97
N VAL A 101 -4.19 -13.11 2.20
CA VAL A 101 -3.08 -12.16 2.03
C VAL A 101 -2.28 -12.54 0.80
N ILE A 102 -2.23 -11.66 -0.20
CA ILE A 102 -1.44 -11.83 -1.41
C ILE A 102 -0.14 -11.04 -1.25
N ALA A 103 0.97 -11.74 -1.34
CA ALA A 103 2.29 -11.20 -1.03
C ALA A 103 3.23 -11.29 -2.25
N PRO A 104 3.23 -10.26 -3.14
CA PRO A 104 4.23 -10.17 -4.22
C PRO A 104 5.59 -9.77 -3.61
N LEU A 105 6.43 -10.77 -3.32
CA LEU A 105 7.67 -10.60 -2.57
C LEU A 105 8.90 -10.88 -3.41
N ARG A 106 9.99 -10.19 -3.08
CA ARG A 106 11.34 -10.47 -3.60
C ARG A 106 12.04 -11.53 -2.77
N ASN A 107 13.04 -12.20 -3.36
CA ASN A 107 13.75 -13.34 -2.77
C ASN A 107 14.14 -13.19 -1.29
N PRO A 108 14.75 -12.09 -0.82
CA PRO A 108 15.13 -11.98 0.59
C PRO A 108 13.94 -12.09 1.56
N ALA A 109 12.79 -11.52 1.19
CA ALA A 109 11.57 -11.62 2.00
C ALA A 109 10.96 -13.02 1.90
N VAL A 110 10.93 -13.61 0.70
CA VAL A 110 10.44 -14.98 0.46
C VAL A 110 11.22 -15.96 1.32
N GLU A 111 12.55 -15.95 1.24
CA GLU A 111 13.43 -16.84 2.02
C GLU A 111 13.21 -16.69 3.53
N THR A 112 13.14 -15.45 4.01
CA THR A 112 12.96 -15.18 5.43
C THR A 112 11.60 -15.68 5.92
N ILE A 113 10.50 -15.33 5.25
CA ILE A 113 9.13 -15.69 5.68
C ILE A 113 8.89 -17.19 5.55
N THR A 114 9.35 -17.81 4.47
CA THR A 114 9.27 -19.27 4.29
C THR A 114 10.05 -20.00 5.40
N SER A 115 11.23 -19.52 5.74
CA SER A 115 12.01 -20.06 6.86
C SER A 115 11.28 -19.97 8.21
N LEU A 116 10.54 -18.86 8.45
CA LEU A 116 9.72 -18.73 9.66
C LEU A 116 8.59 -19.76 9.68
N GLY A 117 7.95 -20.02 8.54
CA GLY A 117 6.93 -21.08 8.40
C GLY A 117 7.51 -22.47 8.71
N LEU A 118 8.61 -22.83 8.04
CA LEU A 118 9.22 -24.16 8.15
C LEU A 118 9.84 -24.45 9.52
N HIS A 119 10.47 -23.46 10.16
CA HIS A 119 11.30 -23.68 11.34
C HIS A 119 10.75 -23.07 12.63
N ARG A 120 9.81 -22.16 12.55
CA ARG A 120 9.30 -21.39 13.69
C ARG A 120 7.78 -21.52 13.87
N GLY A 121 7.11 -22.31 13.02
CA GLY A 121 5.69 -22.62 13.14
C GLY A 121 4.76 -21.45 12.76
N LEU A 122 5.20 -20.50 11.92
CA LEU A 122 4.33 -19.49 11.34
C LEU A 122 3.33 -20.16 10.40
N ASP A 123 2.04 -20.01 10.68
CA ASP A 123 0.99 -20.53 9.83
C ASP A 123 0.80 -19.63 8.59
N LEU A 124 1.15 -20.16 7.44
CA LEU A 124 1.08 -19.49 6.14
C LEU A 124 -0.08 -19.95 5.26
N HIS A 125 -1.06 -20.71 5.79
CA HIS A 125 -2.13 -21.29 4.97
C HIS A 125 -2.92 -20.24 4.18
N ASN A 126 -3.08 -19.03 4.72
CA ASN A 126 -3.81 -17.91 4.11
C ASN A 126 -2.88 -16.78 3.64
N PHE A 127 -1.57 -17.05 3.56
CA PHE A 127 -0.54 -16.12 3.11
C PHE A 127 0.09 -16.60 1.80
N HIS A 128 -0.34 -16.05 0.70
CA HIS A 128 0.01 -16.49 -0.64
C HIS A 128 1.17 -15.68 -1.21
N ILE A 129 2.37 -16.26 -1.16
CA ILE A 129 3.55 -15.67 -1.78
C ILE A 129 3.43 -15.82 -3.29
N VAL A 130 3.50 -14.72 -4.02
CA VAL A 130 3.52 -14.67 -5.48
C VAL A 130 4.78 -13.97 -5.98
N ASN A 131 5.13 -14.20 -7.23
CA ASN A 131 6.27 -13.52 -7.86
C ASN A 131 6.06 -11.99 -7.88
N PRO A 132 7.14 -11.20 -7.85
CA PRO A 132 7.04 -9.75 -8.05
C PRO A 132 6.30 -9.43 -9.35
N LEU A 133 5.35 -8.52 -9.26
CA LEU A 133 4.53 -8.10 -10.39
C LEU A 133 5.14 -6.86 -11.07
N GLY A 134 4.86 -6.71 -12.36
CA GLY A 134 5.08 -5.46 -13.07
C GLY A 134 4.19 -4.34 -12.55
N TYR A 135 4.46 -3.09 -12.98
CA TYR A 135 3.74 -1.91 -12.47
C TYR A 135 2.22 -2.00 -12.66
N LEU A 136 1.73 -2.29 -13.86
CA LEU A 136 0.29 -2.30 -14.15
C LEU A 136 -0.46 -3.40 -13.37
N PRO A 137 -0.02 -4.68 -13.37
CA PRO A 137 -0.64 -5.72 -12.55
C PRO A 137 -0.59 -5.41 -11.04
N PHE A 138 0.51 -4.85 -10.54
CA PHE A 138 0.63 -4.46 -9.14
C PHE A 138 -0.32 -3.32 -8.78
N ALA A 139 -0.40 -2.28 -9.62
CA ALA A 139 -1.30 -1.16 -9.43
C ALA A 139 -2.78 -1.59 -9.47
N TYR A 140 -3.14 -2.52 -10.36
CA TYR A 140 -4.47 -3.13 -10.38
C TYR A 140 -4.75 -3.89 -9.08
N LEU A 141 -3.84 -4.77 -8.68
CA LEU A 141 -3.98 -5.60 -7.49
C LEU A 141 -4.17 -4.73 -6.22
N THR A 142 -3.36 -3.70 -6.05
CA THR A 142 -3.43 -2.80 -4.88
C THR A 142 -4.68 -1.91 -4.90
N LYS A 143 -5.09 -1.43 -6.06
CA LYS A 143 -6.30 -0.59 -6.22
C LYS A 143 -7.58 -1.32 -5.84
N HIS A 144 -7.65 -2.62 -6.11
CA HIS A 144 -8.84 -3.44 -5.85
C HIS A 144 -8.77 -4.25 -4.56
N ALA A 145 -7.71 -4.10 -3.77
CA ALA A 145 -7.55 -4.75 -2.48
C ALA A 145 -8.54 -4.21 -1.43
N LEU A 146 -8.88 -5.06 -0.45
CA LEU A 146 -9.54 -4.64 0.79
C LEU A 146 -8.67 -3.65 1.57
N GLY A 147 -7.35 -3.88 1.52
CA GLY A 147 -6.35 -3.02 2.10
C GLY A 147 -4.93 -3.48 1.76
N ILE A 148 -3.97 -2.67 2.16
CA ILE A 148 -2.55 -2.87 1.86
C ILE A 148 -1.76 -2.79 3.14
N ILE A 149 -0.79 -3.71 3.31
CA ILE A 149 0.22 -3.69 4.38
C ILE A 149 1.58 -3.58 3.69
N THR A 150 2.34 -2.54 3.99
CA THR A 150 3.58 -2.24 3.26
C THR A 150 4.62 -1.53 4.11
N ASP A 151 5.86 -1.63 3.72
CA ASP A 151 6.97 -0.80 4.22
C ASP A 151 7.38 0.30 3.23
N SER A 152 6.64 0.47 2.14
CA SER A 152 6.94 1.42 1.06
C SER A 152 6.11 2.71 1.16
N GLY A 153 6.79 3.86 1.18
CA GLY A 153 6.14 5.18 1.13
C GLY A 153 5.35 5.40 -0.15
N ASN A 154 5.90 5.01 -1.31
CA ASN A 154 5.23 5.18 -2.60
C ASN A 154 3.92 4.38 -2.67
N VAL A 155 3.90 3.15 -2.13
CA VAL A 155 2.67 2.34 -2.07
C VAL A 155 1.62 3.00 -1.17
N ALA A 156 2.03 3.64 -0.08
CA ALA A 156 1.12 4.38 0.78
C ALA A 156 0.54 5.65 0.09
N GLU A 157 1.31 6.29 -0.79
CA GLU A 157 0.82 7.40 -1.62
C GLU A 157 -0.19 6.92 -2.66
N GLU A 158 0.11 5.82 -3.36
CA GLU A 158 -0.80 5.20 -4.34
C GLU A 158 -2.10 4.73 -3.67
N ALA A 159 -1.99 4.09 -2.50
CA ALA A 159 -3.14 3.69 -1.69
C ALA A 159 -4.01 4.90 -1.29
N THR A 160 -3.38 6.00 -0.88
CA THR A 160 -4.07 7.25 -0.55
C THR A 160 -4.82 7.83 -1.75
N PHE A 161 -4.19 7.86 -2.92
CA PHE A 161 -4.83 8.32 -4.16
C PHE A 161 -6.03 7.47 -4.55
N ASN A 162 -5.91 6.15 -4.42
CA ASN A 162 -6.98 5.20 -4.69
C ASN A 162 -7.98 5.05 -3.52
N GLN A 163 -7.75 5.71 -2.39
CA GLN A 163 -8.57 5.63 -1.16
C GLN A 163 -8.70 4.21 -0.60
N VAL A 164 -7.66 3.39 -0.81
CA VAL A 164 -7.57 2.04 -0.26
C VAL A 164 -6.94 2.10 1.13
N PRO A 165 -7.50 1.43 2.15
CA PRO A 165 -6.89 1.30 3.47
C PRO A 165 -5.44 0.84 3.39
N CYS A 166 -4.53 1.53 4.08
CA CYS A 166 -3.10 1.23 4.05
C CYS A 166 -2.50 1.24 5.45
N ILE A 167 -1.72 0.21 5.76
CA ILE A 167 -0.93 0.08 6.98
C ILE A 167 0.53 0.15 6.59
N THR A 168 1.27 1.12 7.13
CA THR A 168 2.70 1.23 6.90
C THR A 168 3.49 0.71 8.11
N LEU A 169 4.39 -0.24 7.84
CA LEU A 169 5.28 -0.88 8.83
C LEU A 169 6.47 0.01 9.22
N ASN A 170 6.25 1.30 9.34
CA ASN A 170 7.22 2.31 9.72
C ASN A 170 6.67 3.14 10.88
N SER A 171 7.55 3.64 11.72
CA SER A 171 7.21 4.57 12.82
C SER A 171 7.11 6.02 12.36
N TYR A 172 7.62 6.35 11.17
CA TYR A 172 7.61 7.68 10.58
C TYR A 172 7.32 7.61 9.07
N THR A 173 6.94 8.72 8.49
CA THR A 173 6.79 8.88 7.05
C THR A 173 7.18 10.29 6.61
N GLU A 174 7.79 10.40 5.45
CA GLU A 174 8.01 11.67 4.75
C GLU A 174 6.70 12.17 4.09
N HIS A 175 5.77 11.25 3.84
CA HIS A 175 4.47 11.51 3.19
C HIS A 175 3.37 11.70 4.23
N TYR A 176 3.51 12.74 5.05
CA TYR A 176 2.63 13.02 6.18
C TYR A 176 1.15 13.15 5.79
N GLU A 177 0.88 13.62 4.58
CA GLU A 177 -0.47 13.78 4.02
C GLU A 177 -1.20 12.43 3.93
N THR A 178 -0.48 11.34 3.66
CA THR A 178 -1.07 9.99 3.59
C THR A 178 -1.69 9.57 4.92
N VAL A 179 -1.09 10.02 6.03
CA VAL A 179 -1.55 9.71 7.39
C VAL A 179 -2.62 10.68 7.86
N LYS A 180 -2.42 11.99 7.64
CA LYS A 180 -3.31 13.03 8.17
C LYS A 180 -4.63 13.13 7.42
N VAL A 181 -4.59 13.01 6.10
CA VAL A 181 -5.75 13.18 5.21
C VAL A 181 -6.09 11.88 4.52
N GLY A 182 -5.07 11.15 4.06
CA GLY A 182 -5.20 9.92 3.29
C GLY A 182 -5.58 8.70 4.11
N SER A 183 -5.47 7.54 3.47
CA SER A 183 -5.91 6.25 3.99
C SER A 183 -4.86 5.50 4.80
N ASN A 184 -3.68 6.08 5.02
CA ASN A 184 -2.55 5.41 5.65
C ASN A 184 -2.56 5.52 7.19
N VAL A 185 -2.12 4.45 7.87
CA VAL A 185 -1.87 4.38 9.31
C VAL A 185 -0.44 3.85 9.52
N LEU A 186 0.33 4.50 10.40
CA LEU A 186 1.66 4.04 10.78
C LEU A 186 1.56 3.16 12.04
N VAL A 187 2.05 1.94 11.96
CA VAL A 187 2.05 1.01 13.10
C VAL A 187 3.45 0.76 13.66
N GLY A 188 4.48 1.20 12.96
CA GLY A 188 5.86 0.88 13.32
C GLY A 188 6.14 -0.61 13.14
N GLU A 189 7.07 -1.10 13.96
CA GLU A 189 7.45 -2.50 14.02
C GLU A 189 6.83 -3.17 15.27
N GLU A 190 5.58 -2.79 15.61
CA GLU A 190 4.88 -3.23 16.80
C GLU A 190 3.79 -4.27 16.47
N PRO A 191 3.95 -5.54 16.88
CA PRO A 191 3.02 -6.61 16.55
C PRO A 191 1.57 -6.36 16.98
N SER A 192 1.37 -5.79 18.17
CA SER A 192 0.04 -5.50 18.70
C SER A 192 -0.69 -4.43 17.89
N ARG A 193 0.00 -3.34 17.53
CA ARG A 193 -0.58 -2.26 16.71
C ARG A 193 -0.90 -2.73 15.30
N LEU A 194 -0.03 -3.59 14.73
CA LEU A 194 -0.30 -4.20 13.42
C LEU A 194 -1.56 -5.05 13.46
N ALA A 195 -1.67 -5.95 14.45
CA ALA A 195 -2.83 -6.82 14.59
C ALA A 195 -4.14 -6.04 14.79
N GLU A 196 -4.12 -4.98 15.61
CA GLU A 196 -5.27 -4.09 15.84
C GLU A 196 -5.70 -3.40 14.54
N ALA A 197 -4.75 -2.77 13.83
CA ALA A 197 -5.03 -2.06 12.58
C ALA A 197 -5.56 -3.00 11.48
N VAL A 198 -5.04 -4.22 11.40
CA VAL A 198 -5.54 -5.25 10.47
C VAL A 198 -6.95 -5.68 10.85
N GLY A 199 -7.24 -5.91 12.14
CA GLY A 199 -8.57 -6.23 12.62
C GLY A 199 -9.60 -5.14 12.27
N ASP A 200 -9.23 -3.87 12.40
CA ASP A 200 -10.09 -2.75 11.99
C ASP A 200 -10.29 -2.69 10.48
N MET A 201 -9.24 -2.93 9.70
CA MET A 201 -9.30 -2.99 8.23
C MET A 201 -10.27 -4.08 7.77
N VAL A 202 -10.13 -5.30 8.27
CA VAL A 202 -10.96 -6.46 7.91
C VAL A 202 -12.42 -6.26 8.32
N ALA A 203 -12.64 -5.65 9.47
CA ALA A 203 -13.97 -5.35 9.97
C ALA A 203 -14.63 -4.11 9.32
N GLY A 204 -13.95 -3.43 8.40
CA GLY A 204 -14.45 -2.21 7.75
C GLY A 204 -14.51 -0.99 8.68
N ARG A 205 -13.85 -1.01 9.80
CA ARG A 205 -13.74 0.10 10.75
C ARG A 205 -12.50 0.95 10.44
N TRP A 206 -12.40 1.44 9.21
CA TRP A 206 -11.28 2.29 8.82
C TRP A 206 -11.57 3.76 9.10
N LYS A 207 -10.51 4.53 9.32
CA LYS A 207 -10.63 5.99 9.49
C LYS A 207 -11.26 6.63 8.25
N SER A 208 -11.95 7.76 8.45
CA SER A 208 -12.36 8.61 7.33
C SER A 208 -11.10 9.10 6.60
N CYS A 209 -11.08 8.98 5.30
CA CYS A 209 -9.96 9.40 4.46
C CYS A 209 -10.45 10.23 3.27
N GLY A 210 -9.54 11.06 2.75
CA GLY A 210 -9.77 11.89 1.59
C GLY A 210 -8.50 12.03 0.75
N LEU A 211 -8.58 12.81 -0.31
CA LEU A 211 -7.43 13.16 -1.12
C LEU A 211 -6.74 14.40 -0.54
N PRO A 212 -5.42 14.38 -0.35
CA PRO A 212 -4.67 15.59 -0.02
C PRO A 212 -4.84 16.69 -1.07
N GLU A 213 -4.68 17.93 -0.64
CA GLU A 213 -4.80 19.08 -1.54
C GLU A 213 -3.85 18.94 -2.74
N GLN A 214 -4.38 19.13 -3.96
CA GLN A 214 -3.67 19.03 -5.24
C GLN A 214 -3.16 17.61 -5.60
N TRP A 215 -3.63 16.57 -4.93
CA TRP A 215 -3.38 15.18 -5.35
C TRP A 215 -4.46 14.73 -6.37
N ASP A 216 -4.58 15.47 -7.46
CA ASP A 216 -5.62 15.29 -8.48
C ASP A 216 -5.08 14.74 -9.82
N GLY A 217 -3.78 14.38 -9.83
CA GLY A 217 -3.11 13.88 -11.03
C GLY A 217 -2.85 14.95 -12.10
N ARG A 218 -2.69 16.23 -11.69
CA ARG A 218 -2.40 17.37 -12.58
C ARG A 218 -1.19 18.18 -12.12
N THR A 219 -0.27 17.54 -11.45
CA THR A 219 0.93 18.18 -10.93
C THR A 219 1.84 18.69 -12.06
N GLY A 220 2.03 17.86 -13.11
CA GLY A 220 2.82 18.22 -14.29
C GLY A 220 2.28 19.46 -14.98
N GLU A 221 0.96 19.59 -15.14
CA GLU A 221 0.33 20.78 -15.72
C GLU A 221 0.66 22.06 -14.92
N ARG A 222 0.69 21.98 -13.59
CA ARG A 222 1.05 23.11 -12.71
C ARG A 222 2.51 23.47 -12.80
N ILE A 223 3.39 22.46 -12.87
CA ILE A 223 4.84 22.66 -13.04
C ILE A 223 5.11 23.40 -14.34
N VAL A 224 4.54 22.94 -15.46
CA VAL A 224 4.74 23.60 -16.78
C VAL A 224 4.29 25.06 -16.74
N LYS A 225 3.10 25.35 -16.20
CA LYS A 225 2.61 26.72 -16.08
C LYS A 225 3.53 27.66 -15.28
N ILE A 226 4.18 27.13 -14.23
CA ILE A 226 5.13 27.92 -13.41
C ILE A 226 6.43 28.17 -14.19
N LEU A 227 6.88 27.19 -14.98
CA LEU A 227 8.10 27.32 -15.77
C LEU A 227 7.92 28.25 -16.98
N GLU A 228 6.71 28.43 -17.46
CA GLU A 228 6.36 29.33 -18.59
C GLU A 228 6.08 30.78 -18.14
N SER A 229 5.95 31.04 -16.83
CA SER A 229 5.65 32.35 -16.25
C SER A 229 6.93 33.11 -15.86
#